data_3f397d8d969701fd7f24cf44ee3388fc
#
_entry.id   3f397d8d969701fd7f24cf44ee3388fc
#
_cell.length_a   1.000
_cell.length_b   1.000
_cell.length_c   1.000
_cell.angle_alpha   90.00
_cell.angle_beta   90.00
_cell.angle_gamma   90.00
#
_symmetry.space_group_name_H-M   'P 1'
#
loop_
_entity.id
_entity.type
_entity.pdbx_description
1 polymer ?
#
loop_
_entity_poly.entity_id
_entity_poly.type
_entity_poly.pdbx_seq_one_letter_code
_entity_poly.pdbx_strand_id
1 'polypeptide(L)'
;KIMYVTSECAPFIKTGGLADVVGALAPVLAKQGHDVRVMLPLYAAVPKQYVDQMTHVTDFEVALGWRRQYCGIELLEKDGVKFYFVDNKFYFGRPYIYGMGGDEYERFGFFCRAALNALPLLDFQPDVIHAHDWQSGMVPALLKIQYAHLPFFANIKTMFTIHNLQYQGVFGIREVQDVLGLGDSLWTDDKLECYGCANFMKAALVYSDIITTVSPSYAEEIQTAYYGERLDGLLRARKHEVFGVLNGIDMADYNPATDARIPAEYTADDLSGKAKCKAELQEKLGLTVDPNVPIIGMVGRLSSQKGLDLVDYIIGDLMSENVQLVVLGMGESRYVNLFSWAEGEFKGKVAARFAMDHALAHQIYAGCDMFLMPSQFEPCGLSQLIALRYGTVPIVRETGGLRDTVLSYNEYTGDGNGFTFFNYNANDMLNVINRAIDYYENHKDVWHTLQQRGMTGDYSWTNSSKKYMELYEGLVSGRFDHDSASNQEKASSDDDAEANPVVVPYPYEKEEPVKPKRVRRTKEQIAADKAAKEAEIGRAHV
;
A
#
# COMPACT_ATOMS: atom_id res chain seq x y z
N LYS A 1 -17.97 -19.11 -0.50
CA LYS A 1 -17.22 -18.99 -1.76
C LYS A 1 -16.80 -17.54 -1.97
N ILE A 2 -15.51 -17.31 -2.20
CA ILE A 2 -14.97 -15.96 -2.31
C ILE A 2 -14.14 -15.85 -3.62
N MET A 3 -14.42 -14.82 -4.43
CA MET A 3 -13.62 -14.47 -5.59
C MET A 3 -12.84 -13.19 -5.31
N TYR A 4 -11.53 -13.27 -5.24
CA TYR A 4 -10.66 -12.10 -5.22
C TYR A 4 -10.41 -11.61 -6.65
N VAL A 5 -10.58 -10.31 -6.87
CA VAL A 5 -10.25 -9.65 -8.13
C VAL A 5 -9.19 -8.61 -7.85
N THR A 6 -8.00 -8.80 -8.38
CA THR A 6 -6.82 -8.02 -8.04
C THR A 6 -5.90 -7.82 -9.24
N SER A 7 -5.13 -6.75 -9.22
CA SER A 7 -4.09 -6.50 -10.24
C SER A 7 -2.77 -7.18 -9.94
N GLU A 8 -2.54 -7.58 -8.69
CA GLU A 8 -1.28 -8.21 -8.25
C GLU A 8 -1.57 -9.35 -7.26
N CYS A 9 -0.68 -10.34 -7.24
CA CYS A 9 -0.70 -11.42 -6.26
C CYS A 9 0.68 -12.07 -6.18
N ALA A 10 1.28 -12.11 -4.99
CA ALA A 10 2.49 -12.88 -4.76
C ALA A 10 2.19 -14.39 -4.82
N PRO A 11 3.09 -15.23 -5.33
CA PRO A 11 4.44 -14.92 -5.81
C PRO A 11 4.50 -14.59 -7.32
N PHE A 12 3.36 -14.42 -8.00
CA PHE A 12 3.29 -14.30 -9.46
C PHE A 12 3.70 -12.93 -9.97
N ILE A 13 3.18 -11.89 -9.33
CA ILE A 13 3.45 -10.50 -9.71
C ILE A 13 3.32 -9.59 -8.49
N LYS A 14 4.30 -8.72 -8.28
CA LYS A 14 4.34 -7.84 -7.10
C LYS A 14 5.02 -6.52 -7.42
N THR A 15 4.35 -5.41 -7.08
CA THR A 15 4.94 -4.08 -7.03
C THR A 15 4.81 -3.45 -5.64
N GLY A 16 3.88 -3.93 -4.81
CA GLY A 16 3.59 -3.39 -3.49
C GLY A 16 2.93 -4.38 -2.54
N GLY A 17 2.45 -3.87 -1.40
CA GLY A 17 1.86 -4.68 -0.34
C GLY A 17 0.55 -5.37 -0.72
N LEU A 18 -0.17 -4.88 -1.75
CA LEU A 18 -1.38 -5.53 -2.25
C LEU A 18 -1.12 -7.00 -2.63
N ALA A 19 -0.02 -7.25 -3.35
CA ALA A 19 0.35 -8.60 -3.76
C ALA A 19 0.59 -9.53 -2.57
N ASP A 20 1.23 -9.03 -1.51
CA ASP A 20 1.45 -9.79 -0.28
C ASP A 20 0.14 -10.16 0.41
N VAL A 21 -0.80 -9.20 0.48
CA VAL A 21 -2.11 -9.43 1.10
C VAL A 21 -2.86 -10.55 0.40
N VAL A 22 -3.06 -10.44 -0.91
CA VAL A 22 -3.83 -11.45 -1.66
C VAL A 22 -3.11 -12.80 -1.68
N GLY A 23 -1.79 -12.79 -1.90
CA GLY A 23 -0.99 -14.01 -1.96
C GLY A 23 -0.92 -14.78 -0.63
N ALA A 24 -1.08 -14.10 0.50
CA ALA A 24 -1.05 -14.72 1.82
C ALA A 24 -2.43 -15.02 2.39
N LEU A 25 -3.39 -14.11 2.25
CA LEU A 25 -4.73 -14.26 2.84
C LEU A 25 -5.54 -15.37 2.15
N ALA A 26 -5.49 -15.46 0.81
CA ALA A 26 -6.26 -16.47 0.08
C ALA A 26 -5.89 -17.92 0.48
N PRO A 27 -4.60 -18.32 0.57
CA PRO A 27 -4.23 -19.64 1.07
C PRO A 27 -4.61 -19.89 2.53
N VAL A 28 -4.57 -18.88 3.38
CA VAL A 28 -4.97 -19.01 4.80
C VAL A 28 -6.46 -19.33 4.89
N LEU A 29 -7.30 -18.63 4.16
CA LEU A 29 -8.75 -18.89 4.12
C LEU A 29 -9.08 -20.25 3.47
N ALA A 30 -8.34 -20.64 2.43
CA ALA A 30 -8.49 -21.96 1.81
C ALA A 30 -8.17 -23.09 2.80
N LYS A 31 -7.11 -22.96 3.60
CA LYS A 31 -6.78 -23.91 4.68
C LYS A 31 -7.85 -23.97 5.78
N GLN A 32 -8.63 -22.91 5.97
CA GLN A 32 -9.76 -22.87 6.88
C GLN A 32 -11.04 -23.50 6.31
N GLY A 33 -10.99 -24.02 5.07
CA GLY A 33 -12.08 -24.74 4.42
C GLY A 33 -12.99 -23.90 3.51
N HIS A 34 -12.58 -22.67 3.17
CA HIS A 34 -13.31 -21.80 2.26
C HIS A 34 -12.88 -22.02 0.81
N ASP A 35 -13.81 -22.00 -0.14
CA ASP A 35 -13.51 -22.01 -1.58
C ASP A 35 -13.13 -20.59 -2.01
N VAL A 36 -11.83 -20.30 -1.93
CA VAL A 36 -11.25 -18.99 -2.31
C VAL A 36 -10.57 -19.13 -3.64
N ARG A 37 -10.93 -18.26 -4.56
CA ARG A 37 -10.33 -18.18 -5.90
C ARG A 37 -9.84 -16.76 -6.15
N VAL A 38 -8.80 -16.63 -6.94
CA VAL A 38 -8.17 -15.35 -7.27
C VAL A 38 -8.17 -15.14 -8.77
N MET A 39 -8.60 -13.98 -9.22
CA MET A 39 -8.53 -13.57 -10.62
C MET A 39 -7.61 -12.36 -10.77
N LEU A 40 -6.64 -12.47 -11.68
CA LEU A 40 -5.63 -11.43 -11.93
C LEU A 40 -5.21 -11.43 -13.40
N PRO A 41 -4.63 -10.33 -13.93
CA PRO A 41 -4.14 -10.29 -15.29
C PRO A 41 -2.92 -11.18 -15.51
N LEU A 42 -2.80 -11.81 -16.69
CA LEU A 42 -1.60 -12.51 -17.12
C LEU A 42 -0.60 -11.52 -17.73
N TYR A 43 0.17 -10.86 -16.87
CA TYR A 43 1.21 -9.95 -17.34
C TYR A 43 2.40 -10.70 -17.95
N ALA A 44 3.06 -10.06 -18.92
CA ALA A 44 4.31 -10.59 -19.48
C ALA A 44 5.43 -10.77 -18.42
N ALA A 45 5.35 -10.04 -17.31
CA ALA A 45 6.31 -10.10 -16.20
C ALA A 45 6.07 -11.29 -15.25
N VAL A 46 5.00 -12.07 -15.40
CA VAL A 46 4.80 -13.30 -14.60
C VAL A 46 5.91 -14.29 -14.92
N PRO A 47 6.63 -14.82 -13.90
CA PRO A 47 7.76 -15.72 -14.14
C PRO A 47 7.37 -16.97 -14.93
N LYS A 48 8.19 -17.30 -15.92
CA LYS A 48 7.94 -18.43 -16.85
C LYS A 48 7.65 -19.74 -16.13
N GLN A 49 8.29 -20.00 -15.00
CA GLN A 49 8.03 -21.20 -14.18
C GLN A 49 6.57 -21.37 -13.76
N TYR A 50 5.82 -20.27 -13.58
CA TYR A 50 4.39 -20.34 -13.28
C TYR A 50 3.56 -20.46 -14.55
N VAL A 51 3.92 -19.72 -15.60
CA VAL A 51 3.22 -19.77 -16.90
C VAL A 51 3.25 -21.18 -17.47
N ASP A 52 4.38 -21.89 -17.38
CA ASP A 52 4.54 -23.26 -17.89
C ASP A 52 3.68 -24.30 -17.12
N GLN A 53 3.15 -23.96 -15.95
CA GLN A 53 2.28 -24.83 -15.14
C GLN A 53 0.79 -24.50 -15.33
N MET A 54 0.47 -23.44 -16.06
CA MET A 54 -0.92 -23.04 -16.29
C MET A 54 -1.61 -23.99 -17.26
N THR A 55 -2.89 -24.20 -17.06
CA THR A 55 -3.77 -24.93 -17.97
C THR A 55 -4.82 -23.98 -18.53
N HIS A 56 -5.02 -24.03 -19.83
CA HIS A 56 -6.06 -23.25 -20.48
C HIS A 56 -7.45 -23.77 -20.10
N VAL A 57 -8.36 -22.86 -19.73
CA VAL A 57 -9.72 -23.19 -19.27
C VAL A 57 -10.77 -22.87 -20.33
N THR A 58 -10.77 -21.63 -20.82
CA THR A 58 -11.78 -21.16 -21.77
C THR A 58 -11.36 -19.88 -22.47
N ASP A 59 -11.97 -19.62 -23.62
CA ASP A 59 -11.88 -18.36 -24.35
C ASP A 59 -13.27 -17.72 -24.49
N PHE A 60 -13.32 -16.40 -24.49
CA PHE A 60 -14.52 -15.63 -24.82
C PHE A 60 -14.16 -14.23 -25.29
N GLU A 61 -15.15 -13.49 -25.78
CA GLU A 61 -14.98 -12.10 -26.15
C GLU A 61 -15.58 -11.18 -25.07
N VAL A 62 -14.85 -10.13 -24.73
CA VAL A 62 -15.30 -9.06 -23.86
C VAL A 62 -15.71 -7.85 -24.69
N ALA A 63 -16.94 -7.42 -24.53
CA ALA A 63 -17.44 -6.22 -25.18
C ALA A 63 -16.98 -4.96 -24.44
N LEU A 64 -16.32 -4.04 -25.16
CA LEU A 64 -15.91 -2.72 -24.67
C LEU A 64 -16.46 -1.64 -25.60
N GLY A 65 -17.68 -1.18 -25.32
CA GLY A 65 -18.40 -0.35 -26.25
C GLY A 65 -18.61 -1.08 -27.58
N TRP A 66 -18.11 -0.50 -28.67
CA TRP A 66 -18.16 -1.11 -29.99
C TRP A 66 -17.06 -2.16 -30.25
N ARG A 67 -16.03 -2.21 -29.37
CA ARG A 67 -14.90 -3.13 -29.49
C ARG A 67 -15.26 -4.53 -28.99
N ARG A 68 -14.63 -5.55 -29.57
CA ARG A 68 -14.61 -6.93 -29.07
C ARG A 68 -13.16 -7.33 -28.81
N GLN A 69 -12.87 -7.71 -27.59
CA GLN A 69 -11.51 -8.08 -27.19
C GLN A 69 -11.48 -9.54 -26.75
N TYR A 70 -10.49 -10.27 -27.24
CA TYR A 70 -10.21 -11.63 -26.81
C TYR A 70 -9.93 -11.67 -25.31
N CYS A 71 -10.40 -12.71 -24.64
CA CYS A 71 -10.10 -13.03 -23.27
C CYS A 71 -9.93 -14.54 -23.14
N GLY A 72 -8.70 -14.98 -22.84
CA GLY A 72 -8.40 -16.34 -22.39
C GLY A 72 -8.34 -16.39 -20.87
N ILE A 73 -8.68 -17.54 -20.28
CA ILE A 73 -8.51 -17.82 -18.86
C ILE A 73 -7.55 -18.98 -18.70
N GLU A 74 -6.43 -18.70 -18.04
CA GLU A 74 -5.44 -19.70 -17.65
C GLU A 74 -5.56 -19.99 -16.16
N LEU A 75 -5.49 -21.26 -15.76
CA LEU A 75 -5.61 -21.74 -14.39
C LEU A 75 -4.28 -22.25 -13.86
N LEU A 76 -3.92 -21.81 -12.68
CA LEU A 76 -2.87 -22.40 -11.84
C LEU A 76 -3.45 -22.74 -10.46
N GLU A 77 -3.28 -23.97 -9.99
CA GLU A 77 -3.63 -24.34 -8.62
C GLU A 77 -2.40 -24.35 -7.73
N LYS A 78 -2.45 -23.64 -6.62
CA LYS A 78 -1.34 -23.54 -5.68
C LYS A 78 -1.88 -23.30 -4.26
N ASP A 79 -1.32 -24.02 -3.27
CA ASP A 79 -1.63 -23.86 -1.85
C ASP A 79 -3.14 -23.94 -1.52
N GLY A 80 -3.90 -24.76 -2.27
CA GLY A 80 -5.34 -24.95 -2.13
C GLY A 80 -6.21 -23.86 -2.76
N VAL A 81 -5.59 -22.90 -3.47
CA VAL A 81 -6.27 -21.80 -4.15
C VAL A 81 -6.20 -21.98 -5.67
N LYS A 82 -7.29 -21.67 -6.36
CA LYS A 82 -7.34 -21.59 -7.83
C LYS A 82 -7.08 -20.15 -8.26
N PHE A 83 -5.98 -19.95 -8.98
CA PHE A 83 -5.60 -18.68 -9.57
C PHE A 83 -5.98 -18.66 -11.05
N TYR A 84 -6.87 -17.76 -11.43
CA TYR A 84 -7.28 -17.54 -12.80
C TYR A 84 -6.58 -16.33 -13.37
N PHE A 85 -5.85 -16.51 -14.44
CA PHE A 85 -5.13 -15.43 -15.13
C PHE A 85 -5.90 -15.02 -16.38
N VAL A 86 -6.22 -13.74 -16.47
CA VAL A 86 -6.88 -13.14 -17.64
C VAL A 86 -5.84 -12.87 -18.71
N ASP A 87 -5.82 -13.71 -19.76
CA ASP A 87 -4.91 -13.57 -20.90
C ASP A 87 -5.51 -12.64 -21.96
N ASN A 88 -4.86 -11.53 -22.16
CA ASN A 88 -4.99 -10.65 -23.31
C ASN A 88 -3.64 -9.96 -23.55
N LYS A 89 -2.92 -10.42 -24.58
CA LYS A 89 -1.56 -9.94 -24.86
C LYS A 89 -1.51 -8.46 -25.27
N PHE A 90 -2.58 -7.92 -25.84
CA PHE A 90 -2.65 -6.51 -26.19
C PHE A 90 -2.62 -5.61 -24.94
N TYR A 91 -3.34 -6.01 -23.88
CA TYR A 91 -3.39 -5.25 -22.63
C TYR A 91 -2.29 -5.64 -21.66
N PHE A 92 -1.97 -6.94 -21.49
CA PHE A 92 -1.12 -7.43 -20.42
C PHE A 92 0.22 -8.02 -20.88
N GLY A 93 0.41 -8.22 -22.20
CA GLY A 93 1.70 -8.63 -22.78
C GLY A 93 2.74 -7.51 -22.87
N ARG A 94 2.58 -6.42 -22.10
CA ARG A 94 3.43 -5.25 -22.11
C ARG A 94 4.62 -5.39 -21.15
N PRO A 95 5.72 -4.64 -21.36
CA PRO A 95 6.91 -4.73 -20.50
C PRO A 95 6.72 -4.04 -19.13
N TYR A 96 5.58 -3.43 -18.87
CA TYR A 96 5.24 -2.74 -17.63
C TYR A 96 3.88 -3.20 -17.09
N ILE A 97 3.73 -3.12 -15.76
CA ILE A 97 2.49 -3.50 -15.08
C ILE A 97 1.52 -2.32 -15.04
N TYR A 98 2.00 -1.11 -14.75
CA TYR A 98 1.20 0.11 -14.61
C TYR A 98 1.83 1.33 -15.30
N GLY A 99 0.97 2.30 -15.69
CA GLY A 99 1.32 3.71 -15.78
C GLY A 99 2.03 4.21 -17.02
N MET A 100 2.26 3.40 -18.05
CA MET A 100 3.03 3.82 -19.23
C MET A 100 2.20 4.01 -20.51
N GLY A 101 0.91 3.68 -20.47
CA GLY A 101 0.00 3.86 -21.60
C GLY A 101 -1.14 4.81 -21.23
N GLY A 102 -1.58 5.66 -22.17
CA GLY A 102 -2.75 6.51 -21.98
C GLY A 102 -4.09 5.76 -21.96
N ASP A 103 -4.08 4.43 -21.98
CA ASP A 103 -5.23 3.53 -22.09
C ASP A 103 -5.48 2.66 -20.84
N GLU A 104 -4.95 3.04 -19.68
CA GLU A 104 -5.13 2.30 -18.42
C GLU A 104 -6.64 2.13 -18.06
N TYR A 105 -7.47 3.11 -18.40
CA TYR A 105 -8.93 3.02 -18.22
C TYR A 105 -9.57 1.89 -19.06
N GLU A 106 -9.10 1.69 -20.29
CA GLU A 106 -9.57 0.61 -21.16
C GLU A 106 -9.04 -0.73 -20.69
N ARG A 107 -7.77 -0.78 -20.33
CA ARG A 107 -7.03 -1.95 -19.88
C ARG A 107 -7.65 -2.55 -18.63
N PHE A 108 -7.86 -1.75 -17.58
CA PHE A 108 -8.47 -2.22 -16.34
C PHE A 108 -10.00 -2.25 -16.38
N GLY A 109 -10.62 -1.45 -17.26
CA GLY A 109 -12.04 -1.63 -17.62
C GLY A 109 -12.31 -2.98 -18.26
N PHE A 110 -11.44 -3.41 -19.21
CA PHE A 110 -11.46 -4.75 -19.78
C PHE A 110 -11.31 -5.82 -18.69
N PHE A 111 -10.32 -5.69 -17.81
CA PHE A 111 -10.07 -6.63 -16.74
C PHE A 111 -11.29 -6.81 -15.82
N CYS A 112 -11.88 -5.71 -15.36
CA CYS A 112 -13.07 -5.74 -14.50
C CYS A 112 -14.26 -6.45 -15.17
N ARG A 113 -14.48 -6.19 -16.45
CA ARG A 113 -15.56 -6.84 -17.20
C ARG A 113 -15.25 -8.31 -17.50
N ALA A 114 -14.02 -8.63 -17.86
CA ALA A 114 -13.57 -9.99 -18.06
C ALA A 114 -13.75 -10.85 -16.80
N ALA A 115 -13.42 -10.29 -15.63
CA ALA A 115 -13.60 -10.97 -14.35
C ALA A 115 -15.06 -11.36 -14.09
N LEU A 116 -16.01 -10.46 -14.36
CA LEU A 116 -17.44 -10.78 -14.20
C LEU A 116 -17.92 -11.78 -15.25
N ASN A 117 -17.54 -11.61 -16.52
CA ASN A 117 -17.97 -12.50 -17.62
C ASN A 117 -17.44 -13.93 -17.46
N ALA A 118 -16.28 -14.10 -16.84
CA ALA A 118 -15.67 -15.41 -16.59
C ALA A 118 -16.45 -16.25 -15.56
N LEU A 119 -17.09 -15.65 -14.56
CA LEU A 119 -17.71 -16.38 -13.45
C LEU A 119 -18.69 -17.48 -13.88
N PRO A 120 -19.67 -17.23 -14.78
CA PRO A 120 -20.56 -18.28 -15.27
C PRO A 120 -19.83 -19.36 -16.08
N LEU A 121 -18.79 -18.98 -16.82
CA LEU A 121 -18.00 -19.93 -17.64
C LEU A 121 -17.11 -20.83 -16.80
N LEU A 122 -16.74 -20.38 -15.60
CA LEU A 122 -15.97 -21.14 -14.61
C LEU A 122 -16.86 -22.01 -13.70
N ASP A 123 -18.18 -21.99 -13.91
CA ASP A 123 -19.18 -22.61 -13.03
C ASP A 123 -18.93 -22.26 -11.55
N PHE A 124 -18.63 -20.97 -11.32
CA PHE A 124 -18.33 -20.46 -10.00
C PHE A 124 -19.16 -19.23 -9.68
N GLN A 125 -20.20 -19.44 -8.89
CA GLN A 125 -20.97 -18.36 -8.31
C GLN A 125 -20.44 -18.08 -6.90
N PRO A 126 -19.66 -16.99 -6.69
CA PRO A 126 -19.18 -16.62 -5.38
C PRO A 126 -20.31 -16.05 -4.51
N ASP A 127 -20.20 -16.22 -3.19
CA ASP A 127 -21.04 -15.49 -2.22
C ASP A 127 -20.56 -14.03 -2.11
N VAL A 128 -19.23 -13.83 -2.19
CA VAL A 128 -18.60 -12.52 -2.12
C VAL A 128 -17.56 -12.35 -3.23
N ILE A 129 -17.60 -11.22 -3.93
CA ILE A 129 -16.50 -10.72 -4.74
C ILE A 129 -15.73 -9.69 -3.91
N HIS A 130 -14.44 -9.95 -3.70
CA HIS A 130 -13.54 -9.05 -2.99
C HIS A 130 -12.58 -8.38 -3.98
N ALA A 131 -12.81 -7.12 -4.28
CA ALA A 131 -12.03 -6.33 -5.19
C ALA A 131 -10.97 -5.49 -4.45
N HIS A 132 -9.80 -5.31 -5.07
CA HIS A 132 -8.63 -4.68 -4.44
C HIS A 132 -8.09 -3.54 -5.28
N ASP A 133 -8.03 -2.33 -4.71
CA ASP A 133 -7.56 -1.07 -5.31
C ASP A 133 -8.27 -0.69 -6.63
N TRP A 134 -7.93 0.47 -7.18
CA TRP A 134 -8.62 1.07 -8.30
C TRP A 134 -8.65 0.20 -9.58
N GLN A 135 -7.65 -0.65 -9.77
CA GLN A 135 -7.56 -1.51 -10.95
C GLN A 135 -8.73 -2.51 -11.04
N SER A 136 -9.28 -2.89 -9.93
CA SER A 136 -10.50 -3.71 -9.84
C SER A 136 -11.73 -2.90 -9.41
N GLY A 137 -11.59 -1.58 -9.28
CA GLY A 137 -12.60 -0.68 -8.72
C GLY A 137 -13.91 -0.64 -9.48
N MET A 138 -13.89 -0.92 -10.79
CA MET A 138 -15.12 -1.00 -11.57
C MET A 138 -15.90 -2.31 -11.39
N VAL A 139 -15.34 -3.35 -10.75
CA VAL A 139 -16.05 -4.62 -10.55
C VAL A 139 -17.33 -4.45 -9.73
N PRO A 140 -17.33 -3.82 -8.55
CA PRO A 140 -18.55 -3.58 -7.78
C PRO A 140 -19.56 -2.71 -8.55
N ALA A 141 -19.10 -1.66 -9.22
CA ALA A 141 -19.95 -0.76 -9.97
C ALA A 141 -20.63 -1.48 -11.16
N LEU A 142 -19.86 -2.18 -11.98
CA LEU A 142 -20.43 -2.95 -13.10
C LEU A 142 -21.40 -4.02 -12.60
N LEU A 143 -21.06 -4.74 -11.53
CA LEU A 143 -21.92 -5.76 -10.94
C LEU A 143 -23.29 -5.18 -10.60
N LYS A 144 -23.36 -4.06 -9.90
CA LYS A 144 -24.62 -3.43 -9.48
C LYS A 144 -25.36 -2.75 -10.65
N ILE A 145 -24.65 -2.13 -11.60
CA ILE A 145 -25.25 -1.35 -12.69
C ILE A 145 -25.68 -2.24 -13.86
N GLN A 146 -24.84 -3.19 -14.27
CA GLN A 146 -25.02 -3.92 -15.54
C GLN A 146 -25.33 -5.41 -15.36
N TYR A 147 -25.00 -6.03 -14.22
CA TYR A 147 -25.14 -7.49 -14.03
C TYR A 147 -26.20 -7.88 -12.98
N ALA A 148 -26.58 -7.00 -12.06
CA ALA A 148 -27.50 -7.35 -10.96
C ALA A 148 -28.88 -7.87 -11.39
N HIS A 149 -29.33 -7.52 -12.60
CA HIS A 149 -30.59 -8.00 -13.18
C HIS A 149 -30.51 -9.46 -13.67
N LEU A 150 -29.31 -10.02 -13.79
CA LEU A 150 -29.10 -11.41 -14.20
C LEU A 150 -29.14 -12.32 -12.97
N PRO A 151 -29.95 -13.42 -12.97
CA PRO A 151 -30.13 -14.28 -11.79
C PRO A 151 -28.84 -14.82 -11.19
N PHE A 152 -27.82 -15.08 -12.02
CA PHE A 152 -26.51 -15.55 -11.56
C PHE A 152 -25.83 -14.55 -10.63
N PHE A 153 -25.99 -13.25 -10.87
CA PHE A 153 -25.27 -12.19 -10.15
C PHE A 153 -26.07 -11.52 -9.04
N ALA A 154 -27.39 -11.75 -8.97
CA ALA A 154 -28.33 -10.98 -8.17
C ALA A 154 -28.01 -10.98 -6.65
N ASN A 155 -27.44 -12.07 -6.13
CA ASN A 155 -27.17 -12.22 -4.69
C ASN A 155 -25.69 -12.13 -4.32
N ILE A 156 -24.81 -11.82 -5.29
CA ILE A 156 -23.39 -11.69 -5.01
C ILE A 156 -23.12 -10.39 -4.25
N LYS A 157 -22.52 -10.52 -3.06
CA LYS A 157 -22.08 -9.39 -2.24
C LYS A 157 -20.70 -8.91 -2.65
N THR A 158 -20.37 -7.68 -2.31
CA THR A 158 -19.10 -7.06 -2.67
C THR A 158 -18.37 -6.49 -1.46
N MET A 159 -17.08 -6.78 -1.37
CA MET A 159 -16.13 -6.15 -0.48
C MET A 159 -15.06 -5.44 -1.32
N PHE A 160 -14.67 -4.26 -0.92
CA PHE A 160 -13.60 -3.53 -1.59
C PHE A 160 -12.50 -3.13 -0.61
N THR A 161 -11.24 -3.47 -0.90
CA THR A 161 -10.09 -3.09 -0.06
C THR A 161 -9.29 -1.96 -0.69
N ILE A 162 -9.11 -0.88 0.08
CA ILE A 162 -8.19 0.20 -0.20
C ILE A 162 -6.82 -0.17 0.39
N HIS A 163 -5.81 -0.40 -0.46
CA HIS A 163 -4.43 -0.57 -0.01
C HIS A 163 -3.70 0.77 0.06
N ASN A 164 -3.96 1.67 -0.89
CA ASN A 164 -3.42 3.03 -0.85
C ASN A 164 -4.37 3.98 -1.61
N LEU A 165 -5.03 4.86 -0.87
CA LEU A 165 -6.03 5.80 -1.41
C LEU A 165 -5.43 6.86 -2.35
N GLN A 166 -4.12 7.07 -2.30
CA GLN A 166 -3.42 8.02 -3.19
C GLN A 166 -3.56 7.65 -4.67
N TYR A 167 -3.67 6.36 -4.97
CA TYR A 167 -3.81 5.85 -6.34
C TYR A 167 -5.28 5.52 -6.62
N GLN A 168 -5.93 6.30 -7.50
CA GLN A 168 -7.39 6.25 -7.65
C GLN A 168 -7.89 5.80 -9.03
N GLY A 169 -7.04 5.79 -10.05
CA GLY A 169 -7.49 5.50 -11.41
C GLY A 169 -8.44 6.57 -11.92
N VAL A 170 -7.91 7.79 -12.17
CA VAL A 170 -8.67 8.96 -12.62
C VAL A 170 -8.48 9.15 -14.10
N PHE A 171 -9.60 9.20 -14.85
CA PHE A 171 -9.61 9.20 -16.31
C PHE A 171 -10.69 10.15 -16.86
N GLY A 172 -10.65 10.44 -18.15
CA GLY A 172 -11.70 11.20 -18.80
C GLY A 172 -13.04 10.45 -18.79
N ILE A 173 -14.14 11.17 -18.55
CA ILE A 173 -15.49 10.57 -18.47
C ILE A 173 -15.87 9.94 -19.81
N ARG A 174 -15.60 10.62 -20.93
CA ARG A 174 -15.99 10.15 -22.25
C ARG A 174 -15.29 8.86 -22.65
N GLU A 175 -14.00 8.74 -22.30
CA GLU A 175 -13.19 7.56 -22.58
C GLU A 175 -13.71 6.35 -21.80
N VAL A 176 -14.00 6.51 -20.52
CA VAL A 176 -14.55 5.43 -19.67
C VAL A 176 -15.98 5.08 -20.09
N GLN A 177 -16.79 6.08 -20.43
CA GLN A 177 -18.15 5.90 -20.91
C GLN A 177 -18.19 5.09 -22.21
N ASP A 178 -17.33 5.43 -23.19
CA ASP A 178 -17.22 4.71 -24.45
C ASP A 178 -16.82 3.25 -24.25
N VAL A 179 -15.83 3.00 -23.39
CA VAL A 179 -15.30 1.65 -23.13
C VAL A 179 -16.31 0.79 -22.36
N LEU A 180 -16.91 1.32 -21.29
CA LEU A 180 -17.76 0.54 -20.41
C LEU A 180 -19.25 0.62 -20.73
N GLY A 181 -19.65 1.44 -21.72
CA GLY A 181 -21.06 1.58 -22.11
C GLY A 181 -21.95 2.06 -20.97
N LEU A 182 -21.45 3.01 -20.17
CA LEU A 182 -22.16 3.56 -19.02
C LEU A 182 -22.99 4.77 -19.44
N GLY A 183 -24.26 4.83 -19.01
CA GLY A 183 -25.19 5.90 -19.38
C GLY A 183 -24.84 7.25 -18.73
N ASP A 184 -25.33 8.35 -19.35
CA ASP A 184 -25.06 9.72 -18.88
C ASP A 184 -25.50 9.98 -17.44
N SER A 185 -26.56 9.33 -16.96
CA SER A 185 -27.10 9.48 -15.60
C SER A 185 -26.20 8.94 -14.49
N LEU A 186 -25.09 8.29 -14.84
CA LEU A 186 -24.11 7.76 -13.89
C LEU A 186 -22.96 8.74 -13.62
N TRP A 187 -22.84 9.81 -14.38
CA TRP A 187 -21.78 10.79 -14.27
C TRP A 187 -22.21 11.99 -13.42
N THR A 188 -22.56 11.69 -12.19
CA THR A 188 -22.95 12.66 -11.17
C THR A 188 -22.04 12.50 -9.96
N ASP A 189 -21.99 13.54 -9.11
CA ASP A 189 -21.05 13.61 -8.01
C ASP A 189 -21.37 12.62 -6.87
N ASP A 190 -22.59 12.11 -6.82
CA ASP A 190 -23.02 11.04 -5.94
C ASP A 190 -22.71 9.61 -6.49
N LYS A 191 -22.21 9.49 -7.73
CA LYS A 191 -21.93 8.20 -8.40
C LYS A 191 -20.49 8.09 -8.90
N LEU A 192 -20.27 8.20 -10.20
CA LEU A 192 -18.98 7.90 -10.85
C LEU A 192 -18.11 9.11 -11.12
N GLU A 193 -18.71 10.30 -11.19
CA GLU A 193 -18.00 11.55 -11.45
C GLU A 193 -17.21 11.98 -10.19
N CYS A 194 -16.01 12.49 -10.40
CA CYS A 194 -15.16 13.06 -9.35
C CYS A 194 -14.35 14.21 -9.92
N TYR A 195 -14.70 15.46 -9.58
CA TYR A 195 -14.03 16.68 -10.04
C TYR A 195 -13.86 16.77 -11.55
N GLY A 196 -14.92 16.45 -12.31
CA GLY A 196 -14.93 16.48 -13.78
C GLY A 196 -14.32 15.26 -14.45
N CYS A 197 -13.96 14.23 -13.69
CA CYS A 197 -13.34 13.00 -14.19
C CYS A 197 -14.11 11.76 -13.75
N ALA A 198 -13.88 10.64 -14.44
CA ALA A 198 -14.22 9.30 -13.96
C ALA A 198 -13.16 8.84 -12.95
N ASN A 199 -13.58 8.26 -11.82
CA ASN A 199 -12.68 7.79 -10.80
C ASN A 199 -13.04 6.34 -10.39
N PHE A 200 -12.14 5.40 -10.69
CA PHE A 200 -12.38 3.96 -10.45
C PHE A 200 -12.41 3.61 -8.97
N MET A 201 -11.58 4.26 -8.16
CA MET A 201 -11.61 4.13 -6.70
C MET A 201 -12.97 4.59 -6.16
N LYS A 202 -13.44 5.77 -6.57
CA LYS A 202 -14.75 6.28 -6.17
C LYS A 202 -15.88 5.35 -6.59
N ALA A 203 -15.82 4.80 -7.80
CA ALA A 203 -16.81 3.82 -8.28
C ALA A 203 -16.92 2.62 -7.31
N ALA A 204 -15.79 2.08 -6.89
CA ALA A 204 -15.77 1.00 -5.90
C ALA A 204 -16.34 1.46 -4.55
N LEU A 205 -15.93 2.65 -4.08
CA LEU A 205 -16.41 3.19 -2.80
C LEU A 205 -17.91 3.46 -2.79
N VAL A 206 -18.53 3.80 -3.93
CA VAL A 206 -19.98 4.02 -4.03
C VAL A 206 -20.75 2.71 -4.07
N TYR A 207 -20.26 1.72 -4.83
CA TYR A 207 -21.06 0.55 -5.21
C TYR A 207 -20.74 -0.74 -4.43
N SER A 208 -19.69 -0.78 -3.61
CA SER A 208 -19.42 -1.95 -2.75
C SER A 208 -20.36 -1.99 -1.56
N ASP A 209 -20.71 -3.19 -1.11
CA ASP A 209 -21.55 -3.37 0.08
C ASP A 209 -20.78 -2.95 1.35
N ILE A 210 -19.49 -3.31 1.47
CA ILE A 210 -18.59 -2.79 2.51
C ILE A 210 -17.23 -2.43 1.93
N ILE A 211 -16.53 -1.57 2.66
CA ILE A 211 -15.19 -1.08 2.34
C ILE A 211 -14.24 -1.52 3.45
N THR A 212 -13.09 -2.04 3.06
CA THR A 212 -12.01 -2.31 4.02
C THR A 212 -10.76 -1.53 3.66
N THR A 213 -9.92 -1.31 4.64
CA THR A 213 -8.55 -0.84 4.43
C THR A 213 -7.59 -1.55 5.38
N VAL A 214 -6.32 -1.31 5.25
CA VAL A 214 -5.26 -2.19 5.77
C VAL A 214 -4.80 -1.86 7.20
N SER A 215 -5.50 -0.97 7.89
CA SER A 215 -5.33 -0.76 9.33
C SER A 215 -6.50 0.04 9.94
N PRO A 216 -6.80 -0.11 11.24
CA PRO A 216 -7.82 0.68 11.94
C PRO A 216 -7.53 2.18 11.91
N SER A 217 -6.31 2.60 12.24
CA SER A 217 -5.94 4.02 12.20
C SER A 217 -6.02 4.60 10.80
N TYR A 218 -5.64 3.87 9.77
CA TYR A 218 -5.78 4.35 8.40
C TYR A 218 -7.24 4.48 7.97
N ALA A 219 -8.12 3.58 8.44
CA ALA A 219 -9.57 3.72 8.21
C ALA A 219 -10.13 5.03 8.78
N GLU A 220 -9.61 5.49 9.91
CA GLU A 220 -9.96 6.80 10.50
C GLU A 220 -9.30 7.96 9.72
N GLU A 221 -8.02 7.86 9.40
CA GLU A 221 -7.24 8.88 8.72
C GLU A 221 -7.82 9.24 7.34
N ILE A 222 -8.19 8.26 6.51
CA ILE A 222 -8.74 8.50 5.17
C ILE A 222 -10.12 9.18 5.17
N GLN A 223 -10.79 9.28 6.32
CA GLN A 223 -12.01 10.05 6.52
C GLN A 223 -11.73 11.52 6.82
N THR A 224 -10.47 11.93 6.93
CA THR A 224 -10.06 13.34 7.17
C THR A 224 -9.65 14.03 5.87
N ALA A 225 -9.78 15.34 5.81
CA ALA A 225 -9.40 16.10 4.61
C ALA A 225 -7.90 15.98 4.27
N TYR A 226 -7.04 15.73 5.25
CA TYR A 226 -5.60 15.63 5.04
C TYR A 226 -5.19 14.31 4.36
N TYR A 227 -5.79 13.19 4.76
CA TYR A 227 -5.43 11.87 4.24
C TYR A 227 -6.45 11.29 3.25
N GLY A 228 -7.61 11.91 3.10
CA GLY A 228 -8.73 11.37 2.33
C GLY A 228 -8.64 11.57 0.81
N GLU A 229 -7.59 12.22 0.30
CA GLU A 229 -7.30 12.35 -1.13
C GLU A 229 -8.53 12.79 -1.94
N ARG A 230 -9.31 13.75 -1.40
CA ARG A 230 -10.58 14.27 -1.93
C ARG A 230 -11.77 13.29 -1.91
N LEU A 231 -11.61 12.12 -1.31
CA LEU A 231 -12.69 11.15 -1.10
C LEU A 231 -13.15 11.05 0.37
N ASP A 232 -12.59 11.90 1.25
CA ASP A 232 -12.91 11.94 2.67
C ASP A 232 -14.40 12.16 2.97
N GLY A 233 -15.08 12.99 2.18
CA GLY A 233 -16.53 13.22 2.31
C GLY A 233 -17.35 11.96 2.08
N LEU A 234 -17.04 11.21 1.02
CA LEU A 234 -17.68 9.93 0.71
C LEU A 234 -17.37 8.88 1.79
N LEU A 235 -16.13 8.78 2.23
CA LEU A 235 -15.72 7.82 3.25
C LEU A 235 -16.38 8.15 4.60
N ARG A 236 -16.52 9.43 4.99
CA ARG A 236 -17.31 9.82 6.18
C ARG A 236 -18.79 9.47 6.05
N ALA A 237 -19.38 9.66 4.88
CA ALA A 237 -20.78 9.30 4.66
C ALA A 237 -21.00 7.78 4.83
N ARG A 238 -19.99 6.97 4.49
CA ARG A 238 -20.00 5.50 4.61
C ARG A 238 -19.25 4.97 5.83
N LYS A 239 -18.98 5.78 6.84
CA LYS A 239 -18.12 5.42 7.99
C LYS A 239 -18.48 4.11 8.70
N HIS A 240 -19.76 3.73 8.69
CA HIS A 240 -20.24 2.50 9.33
C HIS A 240 -19.99 1.23 8.48
N GLU A 241 -19.57 1.41 7.24
CA GLU A 241 -19.23 0.36 6.28
C GLU A 241 -17.74 0.33 5.96
N VAL A 242 -16.94 1.19 6.60
CA VAL A 242 -15.48 1.26 6.45
C VAL A 242 -14.81 0.58 7.63
N PHE A 243 -14.03 -0.46 7.35
CA PHE A 243 -13.37 -1.29 8.36
C PHE A 243 -11.86 -1.33 8.14
N GLY A 244 -11.08 -1.12 9.18
CA GLY A 244 -9.63 -1.32 9.18
C GLY A 244 -9.28 -2.75 9.60
N VAL A 245 -8.49 -3.45 8.76
CA VAL A 245 -7.99 -4.80 9.06
C VAL A 245 -6.48 -4.82 8.87
N LEU A 246 -5.72 -5.03 9.95
CA LEU A 246 -4.27 -5.11 9.86
C LEU A 246 -3.80 -6.27 9.00
N ASN A 247 -2.83 -6.01 8.15
CA ASN A 247 -2.13 -7.06 7.41
C ASN A 247 -1.27 -7.90 8.35
N GLY A 248 -1.08 -9.16 7.97
CA GLY A 248 -0.08 -10.03 8.57
C GLY A 248 1.23 -10.06 7.78
N ILE A 249 2.19 -10.83 8.28
CA ILE A 249 3.39 -11.23 7.55
C ILE A 249 3.46 -12.76 7.47
N ASP A 250 4.25 -13.29 6.54
CA ASP A 250 4.58 -14.71 6.51
C ASP A 250 5.55 -15.04 7.65
N MET A 251 4.99 -15.57 8.75
CA MET A 251 5.76 -15.92 9.95
C MET A 251 6.73 -17.08 9.74
N ALA A 252 6.61 -17.84 8.65
CA ALA A 252 7.55 -18.91 8.31
C ALA A 252 8.73 -18.36 7.49
N ASP A 253 8.46 -17.47 6.55
CA ASP A 253 9.49 -16.81 5.74
C ASP A 253 10.30 -15.81 6.58
N TYR A 254 9.62 -15.01 7.43
CA TYR A 254 10.24 -14.07 8.35
C TYR A 254 10.42 -14.69 9.73
N ASN A 255 11.36 -15.65 9.85
CA ASN A 255 11.63 -16.33 11.10
C ASN A 255 13.15 -16.43 11.38
N PRO A 256 13.70 -15.64 12.30
CA PRO A 256 15.14 -15.65 12.57
C PRO A 256 15.68 -16.98 13.09
N ALA A 257 14.81 -17.88 13.57
CA ALA A 257 15.22 -19.21 14.01
C ALA A 257 15.46 -20.21 12.87
N THR A 258 15.03 -19.89 11.63
CA THR A 258 15.09 -20.81 10.46
C THR A 258 15.42 -20.10 9.16
N ASP A 259 15.75 -18.81 9.18
CA ASP A 259 16.03 -18.03 7.98
C ASP A 259 17.45 -18.28 7.45
N ALA A 260 17.56 -19.06 6.39
CA ALA A 260 18.83 -19.37 5.75
C ALA A 260 19.54 -18.16 5.08
N ARG A 261 18.90 -17.00 4.97
CA ARG A 261 19.47 -15.77 4.37
C ARG A 261 20.29 -14.96 5.36
N ILE A 262 20.15 -15.24 6.67
CA ILE A 262 20.90 -14.54 7.72
C ILE A 262 22.12 -15.37 8.17
N PRO A 263 23.19 -14.71 8.63
CA PRO A 263 24.44 -15.39 8.98
C PRO A 263 24.36 -16.37 10.16
N ALA A 264 23.45 -16.10 11.10
CA ALA A 264 23.25 -16.95 12.26
C ALA A 264 21.78 -16.92 12.69
N GLU A 265 21.23 -18.09 13.02
CA GLU A 265 19.90 -18.24 13.58
C GLU A 265 19.87 -17.77 15.04
N TYR A 266 18.70 -17.26 15.47
CA TYR A 266 18.47 -16.85 16.86
C TYR A 266 16.97 -16.86 17.21
N THR A 267 16.69 -16.81 18.50
CA THR A 267 15.32 -16.79 19.04
C THR A 267 15.13 -15.63 20.02
N ALA A 268 13.90 -15.42 20.49
CA ALA A 268 13.61 -14.43 21.53
C ALA A 268 14.32 -14.73 22.87
N ASP A 269 14.59 -16.00 23.14
CA ASP A 269 15.26 -16.44 24.38
C ASP A 269 16.80 -16.42 24.27
N ASP A 270 17.33 -16.46 23.04
CA ASP A 270 18.79 -16.42 22.77
C ASP A 270 19.07 -15.52 21.56
N LEU A 271 19.50 -14.30 21.84
CA LEU A 271 19.88 -13.28 20.85
C LEU A 271 21.36 -13.33 20.43
N SER A 272 22.12 -14.34 20.82
CA SER A 272 23.57 -14.44 20.49
C SER A 272 23.81 -14.48 18.97
N GLY A 273 22.90 -15.09 18.21
CA GLY A 273 22.94 -15.09 16.75
C GLY A 273 22.72 -13.70 16.15
N LYS A 274 21.86 -12.86 16.75
CA LYS A 274 21.64 -11.48 16.32
C LYS A 274 22.91 -10.64 16.39
N ALA A 275 23.73 -10.81 17.41
CA ALA A 275 25.02 -10.14 17.54
C ALA A 275 25.99 -10.53 16.41
N LYS A 276 25.97 -11.80 15.97
CA LYS A 276 26.75 -12.25 14.79
C LYS A 276 26.21 -11.64 13.49
N CYS A 277 24.88 -11.58 13.34
CA CYS A 277 24.25 -10.92 12.18
C CYS A 277 24.64 -9.44 12.08
N LYS A 278 24.72 -8.74 13.22
CA LYS A 278 25.17 -7.34 13.28
C LYS A 278 26.61 -7.18 12.82
N ALA A 279 27.54 -7.95 13.36
CA ALA A 279 28.95 -7.87 13.01
C ALA A 279 29.19 -8.14 11.51
N GLU A 280 28.52 -9.18 10.96
CA GLU A 280 28.64 -9.52 9.55
C GLU A 280 27.99 -8.48 8.64
N LEU A 281 26.87 -7.86 9.06
CA LEU A 281 26.26 -6.75 8.34
C LEU A 281 27.19 -5.54 8.26
N GLN A 282 27.86 -5.20 9.38
CA GLN A 282 28.84 -4.10 9.43
C GLN A 282 30.00 -4.39 8.47
N GLU A 283 30.59 -5.58 8.53
CA GLU A 283 31.68 -5.98 7.66
C GLU A 283 31.29 -5.97 6.17
N LYS A 284 30.16 -6.61 5.83
CA LYS A 284 29.64 -6.72 4.47
C LYS A 284 29.38 -5.37 3.83
N LEU A 285 28.89 -4.41 4.61
CA LEU A 285 28.53 -3.08 4.10
C LEU A 285 29.64 -2.05 4.22
N GLY A 286 30.79 -2.40 4.82
CA GLY A 286 31.94 -1.49 4.99
C GLY A 286 31.75 -0.48 6.13
N LEU A 287 30.89 -0.79 7.09
CA LEU A 287 30.74 -0.03 8.32
C LEU A 287 31.87 -0.36 9.31
N THR A 288 32.12 0.53 10.27
CA THR A 288 33.03 0.22 11.36
C THR A 288 32.44 -0.91 12.22
N VAL A 289 33.15 -2.00 12.35
CA VAL A 289 32.69 -3.16 13.16
C VAL A 289 32.85 -2.83 14.63
N ASP A 290 31.73 -2.54 15.29
CA ASP A 290 31.65 -2.29 16.73
C ASP A 290 30.30 -2.80 17.27
N PRO A 291 30.30 -3.76 18.20
CA PRO A 291 29.07 -4.33 18.76
C PRO A 291 28.27 -3.32 19.59
N ASN A 292 28.93 -2.24 20.10
CA ASN A 292 28.29 -1.28 20.99
C ASN A 292 27.60 -0.12 20.24
N VAL A 293 27.98 0.13 18.99
CA VAL A 293 27.38 1.19 18.18
C VAL A 293 26.04 0.69 17.61
N PRO A 294 24.89 1.33 17.90
CA PRO A 294 23.61 0.91 17.35
C PRO A 294 23.54 1.17 15.83
N ILE A 295 22.86 0.25 15.12
CA ILE A 295 22.59 0.37 13.69
C ILE A 295 21.11 0.67 13.48
N ILE A 296 20.82 1.75 12.79
CA ILE A 296 19.47 2.09 12.30
C ILE A 296 19.33 1.55 10.88
N GLY A 297 18.34 0.70 10.64
CA GLY A 297 17.99 0.18 9.32
C GLY A 297 16.80 0.91 8.71
N MET A 298 16.84 1.09 7.39
CA MET A 298 15.71 1.54 6.58
C MET A 298 15.64 0.67 5.32
N VAL A 299 14.49 0.02 5.08
CA VAL A 299 14.26 -0.83 3.90
C VAL A 299 12.94 -0.44 3.24
N GLY A 300 12.95 -0.07 1.96
CA GLY A 300 11.74 0.28 1.23
C GLY A 300 11.96 1.20 0.04
N ARG A 301 10.87 1.62 -0.60
CA ARG A 301 10.94 2.61 -1.68
C ARG A 301 11.48 3.94 -1.17
N LEU A 302 12.45 4.51 -1.90
CA LEU A 302 12.98 5.83 -1.59
C LEU A 302 12.06 6.90 -2.19
N SER A 303 11.04 7.29 -1.44
CA SER A 303 10.03 8.26 -1.87
C SER A 303 9.69 9.26 -0.77
N SER A 304 9.12 10.39 -1.16
CA SER A 304 8.67 11.43 -0.22
C SER A 304 7.67 10.90 0.80
N GLN A 305 6.80 9.97 0.40
CA GLN A 305 5.85 9.29 1.30
C GLN A 305 6.54 8.67 2.53
N LYS A 306 7.79 8.19 2.37
CA LYS A 306 8.53 7.51 3.45
C LYS A 306 9.22 8.47 4.42
N GLY A 307 8.99 9.77 4.31
CA GLY A 307 9.52 10.78 5.24
C GLY A 307 11.03 10.98 5.14
N LEU A 308 11.61 10.69 3.97
CA LEU A 308 13.06 10.81 3.77
C LEU A 308 13.54 12.26 3.74
N ASP A 309 12.67 13.23 3.54
CA ASP A 309 12.93 14.65 3.71
C ASP A 309 13.22 15.01 5.18
N LEU A 310 12.58 14.34 6.15
CA LEU A 310 12.93 14.49 7.57
C LEU A 310 14.34 13.96 7.85
N VAL A 311 14.70 12.83 7.24
CA VAL A 311 16.06 12.26 7.36
C VAL A 311 17.09 13.16 6.70
N ASP A 312 16.80 13.71 5.50
CA ASP A 312 17.63 14.69 4.80
C ASP A 312 17.97 15.89 5.70
N TYR A 313 16.96 16.39 6.43
CA TYR A 313 17.13 17.55 7.30
C TYR A 313 18.05 17.28 8.50
N ILE A 314 18.00 16.08 9.10
CA ILE A 314 18.73 15.77 10.34
C ILE A 314 20.00 14.94 10.13
N ILE A 315 20.33 14.52 8.90
CA ILE A 315 21.37 13.50 8.69
C ILE A 315 22.74 13.90 9.26
N GLY A 316 23.08 15.18 9.20
CA GLY A 316 24.31 15.73 9.80
C GLY A 316 24.31 15.59 11.33
N ASP A 317 23.22 15.98 11.98
CA ASP A 317 23.06 15.89 13.43
C ASP A 317 23.03 14.43 13.88
N LEU A 318 22.30 13.58 13.15
CA LEU A 318 22.22 12.15 13.44
C LEU A 318 23.62 11.48 13.34
N MET A 319 24.41 11.82 12.32
CA MET A 319 25.76 11.27 12.16
C MET A 319 26.78 11.87 13.13
N SER A 320 26.44 12.93 13.87
CA SER A 320 27.28 13.39 15.00
C SER A 320 27.14 12.49 16.24
N GLU A 321 26.02 11.75 16.34
CA GLU A 321 25.81 10.77 17.40
C GLU A 321 26.61 9.48 17.16
N ASN A 322 26.70 8.63 18.20
CA ASN A 322 27.34 7.32 18.11
C ASN A 322 26.39 6.28 17.50
N VAL A 323 26.14 6.36 16.21
CA VAL A 323 25.16 5.53 15.50
C VAL A 323 25.61 5.25 14.07
N GLN A 324 25.13 4.14 13.50
CA GLN A 324 25.29 3.79 12.10
C GLN A 324 23.93 3.75 11.39
N LEU A 325 23.90 4.04 10.09
CA LEU A 325 22.70 4.05 9.26
C LEU A 325 22.89 3.12 8.05
N VAL A 326 21.94 2.21 7.86
CA VAL A 326 21.89 1.32 6.70
C VAL A 326 20.60 1.56 5.93
N VAL A 327 20.71 1.85 4.64
CA VAL A 327 19.56 2.11 3.75
C VAL A 327 19.57 1.13 2.58
N LEU A 328 18.44 0.46 2.36
CA LEU A 328 18.22 -0.41 1.22
C LEU A 328 16.92 -0.01 0.50
N GLY A 329 17.00 0.32 -0.77
CA GLY A 329 15.82 0.60 -1.57
C GLY A 329 16.12 1.28 -2.89
N MET A 330 15.08 1.44 -3.70
CA MET A 330 15.10 2.17 -4.97
C MET A 330 14.00 3.23 -4.97
N GLY A 331 14.17 4.30 -5.74
CA GLY A 331 13.13 5.32 -5.84
C GLY A 331 13.60 6.63 -6.45
N GLU A 332 13.15 7.73 -5.89
CA GLU A 332 13.40 9.09 -6.39
C GLU A 332 14.90 9.43 -6.36
N SER A 333 15.40 9.97 -7.47
CA SER A 333 16.81 10.33 -7.62
C SER A 333 17.33 11.28 -6.53
N ARG A 334 16.46 12.15 -5.99
CA ARG A 334 16.78 13.02 -4.87
C ARG A 334 17.32 12.24 -3.68
N TYR A 335 16.63 11.17 -3.29
CA TYR A 335 17.00 10.38 -2.11
C TYR A 335 18.14 9.40 -2.40
N VAL A 336 18.23 8.89 -3.63
CA VAL A 336 19.41 8.14 -4.08
C VAL A 336 20.67 9.01 -3.96
N ASN A 337 20.62 10.27 -4.41
CA ASN A 337 21.73 11.21 -4.31
C ASN A 337 22.06 11.56 -2.86
N LEU A 338 21.04 11.79 -2.01
CA LEU A 338 21.21 12.05 -0.59
C LEU A 338 22.03 10.95 0.10
N PHE A 339 21.59 9.70 -0.03
CA PHE A 339 22.26 8.60 0.66
C PHE A 339 23.59 8.21 0.03
N SER A 340 23.78 8.43 -1.28
CA SER A 340 25.09 8.30 -1.93
C SER A 340 26.10 9.32 -1.39
N TRP A 341 25.66 10.56 -1.21
CA TRP A 341 26.48 11.60 -0.61
C TRP A 341 26.81 11.27 0.85
N ALA A 342 25.79 10.86 1.63
CA ALA A 342 25.97 10.53 3.04
C ALA A 342 26.94 9.36 3.27
N GLU A 343 26.89 8.31 2.43
CA GLU A 343 27.86 7.21 2.47
C GLU A 343 29.30 7.69 2.19
N GLY A 344 29.46 8.64 1.28
CA GLY A 344 30.76 9.24 0.96
C GLY A 344 31.31 10.14 2.07
N GLU A 345 30.44 10.93 2.71
CA GLU A 345 30.79 11.89 3.76
C GLU A 345 31.04 11.20 5.10
N PHE A 346 30.15 10.28 5.49
CA PHE A 346 30.18 9.60 6.78
C PHE A 346 30.70 8.16 6.65
N LYS A 347 31.91 8.01 6.11
CA LYS A 347 32.54 6.69 5.90
C LYS A 347 32.61 5.86 7.19
N GLY A 348 32.21 4.60 7.07
CA GLY A 348 32.14 3.67 8.21
C GLY A 348 30.93 3.86 9.13
N LYS A 349 30.10 4.90 8.90
CA LYS A 349 28.86 5.15 9.63
C LYS A 349 27.60 4.97 8.77
N VAL A 350 27.64 5.27 7.49
CA VAL A 350 26.50 5.16 6.57
C VAL A 350 26.81 4.16 5.48
N ALA A 351 25.84 3.29 5.18
CA ALA A 351 25.88 2.40 4.02
C ALA A 351 24.52 2.43 3.28
N ALA A 352 24.54 2.64 1.97
CA ALA A 352 23.35 2.68 1.15
C ALA A 352 23.44 1.69 -0.03
N ARG A 353 22.35 0.97 -0.29
CA ARG A 353 22.26 0.04 -1.42
C ARG A 353 20.98 0.30 -2.20
N PHE A 354 21.13 0.60 -3.49
CA PHE A 354 20.04 0.99 -4.37
C PHE A 354 19.62 -0.18 -5.25
N ALA A 355 19.00 -1.17 -4.62
CA ALA A 355 18.58 -2.40 -5.26
C ALA A 355 17.32 -2.97 -4.60
N MET A 356 16.65 -3.88 -5.31
CA MET A 356 15.68 -4.80 -4.72
C MET A 356 16.42 -6.09 -4.37
N ASP A 357 16.92 -6.17 -3.15
CA ASP A 357 17.70 -7.32 -2.64
C ASP A 357 17.01 -7.90 -1.41
N HIS A 358 16.25 -8.97 -1.61
CA HIS A 358 15.51 -9.65 -0.55
C HIS A 358 16.43 -10.26 0.51
N ALA A 359 17.55 -10.85 0.09
CA ALA A 359 18.49 -11.47 1.04
C ALA A 359 19.14 -10.40 1.93
N LEU A 360 19.56 -9.28 1.35
CA LEU A 360 20.10 -8.16 2.12
C LEU A 360 19.04 -7.53 3.04
N ALA A 361 17.77 -7.46 2.61
CA ALA A 361 16.69 -6.97 3.47
C ALA A 361 16.57 -7.81 4.75
N HIS A 362 16.58 -9.15 4.64
CA HIS A 362 16.57 -10.05 5.80
C HIS A 362 17.80 -9.85 6.72
N GLN A 363 18.98 -9.67 6.12
CA GLN A 363 20.21 -9.40 6.87
C GLN A 363 20.14 -8.04 7.59
N ILE A 364 19.51 -7.03 7.00
CA ILE A 364 19.28 -5.73 7.66
C ILE A 364 18.31 -5.89 8.83
N TYR A 365 17.18 -6.57 8.66
CA TYR A 365 16.26 -6.84 9.77
C TYR A 365 16.94 -7.63 10.90
N ALA A 366 17.80 -8.59 10.56
CA ALA A 366 18.50 -9.39 11.56
C ALA A 366 19.67 -8.65 12.24
N GLY A 367 20.40 -7.82 11.48
CA GLY A 367 21.64 -7.19 11.94
C GLY A 367 21.48 -5.81 12.56
N CYS A 368 20.41 -5.08 12.23
CA CYS A 368 20.15 -3.78 12.83
C CYS A 368 19.60 -3.87 14.25
N ASP A 369 19.82 -2.84 15.05
CA ASP A 369 19.26 -2.69 16.40
C ASP A 369 17.93 -1.94 16.37
N MET A 370 17.83 -0.96 15.50
CA MET A 370 16.67 -0.08 15.32
C MET A 370 16.20 -0.09 13.88
N PHE A 371 14.92 0.16 13.66
CA PHE A 371 14.32 0.27 12.31
C PHE A 371 13.50 1.54 12.20
N LEU A 372 13.90 2.47 11.31
CA LEU A 372 13.30 3.79 11.20
C LEU A 372 12.25 3.84 10.08
N MET A 373 11.02 4.26 10.42
CA MET A 373 9.93 4.51 9.47
C MET A 373 9.25 5.85 9.76
N PRO A 374 9.79 6.98 9.26
CA PRO A 374 9.25 8.31 9.51
C PRO A 374 8.16 8.71 8.52
N SER A 375 7.38 7.78 8.04
CA SER A 375 6.45 7.93 6.92
C SER A 375 5.46 9.09 7.12
N GLN A 376 5.22 9.87 6.06
CA GLN A 376 4.19 10.90 6.03
C GLN A 376 2.79 10.29 6.18
N PHE A 377 2.57 9.17 5.52
CA PHE A 377 1.45 8.27 5.73
C PHE A 377 1.88 6.84 5.42
N GLU A 378 1.31 5.88 6.14
CA GLU A 378 1.63 4.46 5.98
C GLU A 378 0.36 3.64 6.19
N PRO A 379 -0.34 3.23 5.14
CA PRO A 379 -1.62 2.53 5.28
C PRO A 379 -1.58 1.34 6.25
N CYS A 380 -0.59 0.48 6.12
CA CYS A 380 -0.30 -0.59 7.08
C CYS A 380 1.16 -0.59 7.51
N GLY A 381 2.07 -0.66 6.55
CA GLY A 381 3.46 -1.01 6.79
C GLY A 381 3.62 -2.51 7.09
N LEU A 382 4.62 -3.13 6.49
CA LEU A 382 5.02 -4.51 6.78
C LEU A 382 6.42 -4.54 7.42
N SER A 383 7.26 -3.59 7.06
CA SER A 383 8.67 -3.56 7.49
C SER A 383 8.82 -3.44 9.00
N GLN A 384 7.94 -2.70 9.71
CA GLN A 384 7.95 -2.64 11.16
C GLN A 384 7.56 -3.98 11.81
N LEU A 385 6.61 -4.72 11.20
CA LEU A 385 6.21 -6.05 11.69
C LEU A 385 7.36 -7.05 11.52
N ILE A 386 8.04 -6.99 10.38
CA ILE A 386 9.22 -7.80 10.12
C ILE A 386 10.35 -7.42 11.07
N ALA A 387 10.63 -6.12 11.27
CA ALA A 387 11.63 -5.64 12.21
C ALA A 387 11.35 -6.17 13.64
N LEU A 388 10.11 -6.03 14.12
CA LEU A 388 9.68 -6.59 15.41
C LEU A 388 9.95 -8.10 15.48
N ARG A 389 9.59 -8.85 14.43
CA ARG A 389 9.79 -10.30 14.36
C ARG A 389 11.28 -10.70 14.45
N TYR A 390 12.19 -9.84 13.95
CA TYR A 390 13.64 -10.04 14.02
C TYR A 390 14.28 -9.40 15.27
N GLY A 391 13.50 -8.91 16.24
CA GLY A 391 14.00 -8.25 17.44
C GLY A 391 14.73 -6.94 17.16
N THR A 392 14.39 -6.28 16.07
CA THR A 392 14.87 -4.95 15.69
C THR A 392 13.82 -3.94 16.07
N VAL A 393 14.16 -3.03 16.99
CA VAL A 393 13.20 -2.14 17.65
C VAL A 393 12.78 -1.03 16.70
N PRO A 394 11.49 -0.89 16.36
CA PRO A 394 11.04 0.13 15.44
C PRO A 394 10.99 1.52 16.08
N ILE A 395 11.37 2.52 15.28
CA ILE A 395 11.17 3.95 15.55
C ILE A 395 10.28 4.47 14.44
N VAL A 396 9.04 4.84 14.74
CA VAL A 396 8.05 5.13 13.70
C VAL A 396 7.29 6.43 13.97
N ARG A 397 6.78 7.04 12.89
CA ARG A 397 5.76 8.07 13.05
C ARG A 397 4.39 7.43 13.32
N GLU A 398 3.59 8.04 14.19
CA GLU A 398 2.24 7.58 14.53
C GLU A 398 1.26 7.91 13.41
N THR A 399 1.21 7.05 12.38
CA THR A 399 0.27 7.14 11.26
C THR A 399 -0.12 5.74 10.77
N GLY A 400 -1.38 5.57 10.40
CA GLY A 400 -1.93 4.34 9.86
C GLY A 400 -1.53 3.11 10.65
N GLY A 401 -1.10 2.06 9.96
CA GLY A 401 -0.70 0.80 10.60
C GLY A 401 0.55 0.89 11.47
N LEU A 402 1.38 1.91 11.32
CA LEU A 402 2.51 2.12 12.25
C LEU A 402 2.00 2.46 13.65
N ARG A 403 0.98 3.32 13.76
CA ARG A 403 0.31 3.65 15.02
C ARG A 403 -0.36 2.42 15.66
N ASP A 404 -0.94 1.56 14.83
CA ASP A 404 -1.66 0.39 15.31
C ASP A 404 -0.75 -0.76 15.78
N THR A 405 0.52 -0.79 15.33
CA THR A 405 1.42 -1.93 15.53
C THR A 405 2.64 -1.61 16.39
N VAL A 406 3.01 -0.33 16.50
CA VAL A 406 4.14 0.10 17.33
C VAL A 406 3.63 1.00 18.45
N LEU A 407 3.71 0.49 19.67
CA LEU A 407 3.39 1.22 20.90
C LEU A 407 4.68 1.78 21.49
N SER A 408 4.70 3.11 21.70
CA SER A 408 5.86 3.78 22.29
C SER A 408 6.15 3.26 23.69
N TYR A 409 7.42 2.96 23.96
CA TYR A 409 7.82 2.54 25.31
C TYR A 409 7.48 3.61 26.36
N ASN A 410 6.78 3.19 27.39
CA ASN A 410 6.38 4.01 28.52
C ASN A 410 7.18 3.59 29.76
N GLU A 411 8.06 4.46 30.24
CA GLU A 411 8.94 4.19 31.39
C GLU A 411 8.20 4.03 32.73
N TYR A 412 6.97 4.56 32.83
CA TYR A 412 6.16 4.49 34.06
C TYR A 412 5.39 3.17 34.17
N THR A 413 4.89 2.63 33.04
CA THR A 413 4.13 1.37 33.02
C THR A 413 4.97 0.20 32.59
N GLY A 414 6.11 0.45 31.94
CA GLY A 414 6.94 -0.55 31.32
C GLY A 414 6.36 -1.14 30.03
N ASP A 415 5.25 -0.63 29.51
CA ASP A 415 4.61 -1.10 28.27
C ASP A 415 5.32 -0.53 27.03
N GLY A 416 5.05 -1.16 25.88
CA GLY A 416 5.56 -0.75 24.58
C GLY A 416 6.40 -1.81 23.88
N ASN A 417 6.61 -1.63 22.58
CA ASN A 417 7.42 -2.50 21.72
C ASN A 417 8.33 -1.71 20.76
N GLY A 418 8.40 -0.39 20.91
CA GLY A 418 9.20 0.48 20.07
C GLY A 418 9.19 1.92 20.57
N PHE A 419 9.49 2.86 19.66
CA PHE A 419 9.48 4.30 19.95
C PHE A 419 8.69 5.02 18.86
N THR A 420 7.91 6.04 19.25
CA THR A 420 7.04 6.74 18.30
C THR A 420 7.13 8.25 18.45
N PHE A 421 6.88 8.97 17.36
CA PHE A 421 6.68 10.40 17.34
C PHE A 421 5.42 10.75 16.53
N PHE A 422 4.71 11.80 16.94
CA PHE A 422 3.41 12.15 16.37
C PHE A 422 3.53 13.13 15.19
N ASN A 423 4.20 14.28 15.42
CA ASN A 423 4.28 15.32 14.41
C ASN A 423 5.16 14.91 13.24
N TYR A 424 4.78 15.28 12.00
CA TYR A 424 5.66 15.17 10.85
C TYR A 424 6.74 16.27 10.93
N ASN A 425 7.73 16.03 11.79
CA ASN A 425 8.75 17.02 12.15
C ASN A 425 10.10 16.33 12.38
N ALA A 426 11.15 16.86 11.75
CA ALA A 426 12.48 16.27 11.79
C ALA A 426 13.13 16.33 13.20
N ASN A 427 12.90 17.40 13.96
CA ASN A 427 13.44 17.52 15.32
C ASN A 427 12.73 16.57 16.30
N ASP A 428 11.40 16.40 16.17
CA ASP A 428 10.65 15.43 16.98
C ASP A 428 11.17 14.03 16.70
N MET A 429 11.42 13.69 15.42
CA MET A 429 12.02 12.42 15.02
C MET A 429 13.42 12.24 15.63
N LEU A 430 14.29 13.24 15.54
CA LEU A 430 15.66 13.18 16.08
C LEU A 430 15.63 12.99 17.61
N ASN A 431 14.75 13.70 18.32
CA ASN A 431 14.60 13.54 19.78
C ASN A 431 14.22 12.11 20.16
N VAL A 432 13.33 11.47 19.39
CA VAL A 432 12.91 10.08 19.65
C VAL A 432 14.02 9.10 19.27
N ILE A 433 14.76 9.35 18.20
CA ILE A 433 15.96 8.55 17.87
C ILE A 433 16.97 8.63 19.01
N ASN A 434 17.28 9.81 19.51
CA ASN A 434 18.23 10.00 20.61
C ASN A 434 17.76 9.30 21.90
N ARG A 435 16.45 9.34 22.19
CA ARG A 435 15.86 8.55 23.29
C ARG A 435 16.08 7.05 23.08
N ALA A 436 15.86 6.54 21.87
CA ALA A 436 16.09 5.12 21.57
C ALA A 436 17.56 4.73 21.70
N ILE A 437 18.50 5.59 21.28
CA ILE A 437 19.94 5.41 21.46
C ILE A 437 20.28 5.33 22.96
N ASP A 438 19.76 6.24 23.77
CA ASP A 438 19.98 6.22 25.24
C ASP A 438 19.49 4.90 25.86
N TYR A 439 18.29 4.43 25.50
CA TYR A 439 17.80 3.12 25.97
C TYR A 439 18.68 1.96 25.49
N TYR A 440 19.14 2.00 24.26
CA TYR A 440 20.07 0.98 23.76
C TYR A 440 21.40 0.97 24.51
N GLU A 441 21.98 2.11 24.82
CA GLU A 441 23.29 2.22 25.48
C GLU A 441 23.20 1.98 26.99
N ASN A 442 22.22 2.58 27.66
CA ASN A 442 22.18 2.70 29.11
C ASN A 442 21.13 1.84 29.82
N HIS A 443 20.14 1.24 29.09
CA HIS A 443 19.02 0.48 29.64
C HIS A 443 18.87 -0.88 28.94
N LYS A 444 19.91 -1.71 29.00
CA LYS A 444 20.01 -2.98 28.25
C LYS A 444 18.91 -3.99 28.60
N ASP A 445 18.43 -4.02 29.83
CA ASP A 445 17.34 -4.88 30.30
C ASP A 445 15.98 -4.47 29.65
N VAL A 446 15.71 -3.17 29.58
CA VAL A 446 14.54 -2.63 28.86
C VAL A 446 14.65 -2.93 27.38
N TRP A 447 15.82 -2.68 26.79
CA TRP A 447 16.05 -2.94 25.37
C TRP A 447 15.78 -4.41 25.02
N HIS A 448 16.31 -5.33 25.82
CA HIS A 448 16.06 -6.76 25.65
C HIS A 448 14.57 -7.11 25.78
N THR A 449 13.87 -6.50 26.73
CA THR A 449 12.41 -6.68 26.88
C THR A 449 11.64 -6.22 25.64
N LEU A 450 12.02 -5.08 25.03
CA LEU A 450 11.40 -4.61 23.77
C LEU A 450 11.64 -5.58 22.63
N GLN A 451 12.85 -6.12 22.50
CA GLN A 451 13.18 -7.14 21.51
C GLN A 451 12.34 -8.41 21.68
N GLN A 452 12.24 -8.94 22.91
CA GLN A 452 11.44 -10.13 23.19
C GLN A 452 9.96 -9.91 22.88
N ARG A 453 9.38 -8.76 23.26
CA ARG A 453 7.98 -8.43 22.93
C ARG A 453 7.74 -8.37 21.43
N GLY A 454 8.65 -7.75 20.70
CA GLY A 454 8.58 -7.74 19.24
C GLY A 454 8.59 -9.14 18.66
N MET A 455 9.55 -9.97 19.05
CA MET A 455 9.74 -11.31 18.51
C MET A 455 8.62 -12.30 18.83
N THR A 456 7.93 -12.12 19.97
CA THR A 456 6.85 -13.01 20.44
C THR A 456 5.45 -12.55 20.01
N GLY A 457 5.33 -11.39 19.37
CA GLY A 457 4.06 -10.89 18.86
C GLY A 457 3.47 -11.77 17.74
N ASP A 458 2.14 -11.91 17.72
CA ASP A 458 1.42 -12.60 16.64
C ASP A 458 1.09 -11.64 15.49
N TYR A 459 1.94 -11.63 14.49
CA TYR A 459 1.77 -10.88 13.25
C TYR A 459 1.30 -11.76 12.08
N SER A 460 0.72 -12.92 12.38
CA SER A 460 0.34 -13.90 11.36
C SER A 460 -0.90 -13.49 10.58
N TRP A 461 -0.97 -13.94 9.34
CA TRP A 461 -2.19 -13.85 8.53
C TRP A 461 -3.35 -14.65 9.11
N THR A 462 -3.08 -15.66 9.93
CA THR A 462 -4.11 -16.39 10.67
C THR A 462 -4.87 -15.47 11.62
N ASN A 463 -4.18 -14.54 12.25
CA ASN A 463 -4.83 -13.55 13.12
C ASN A 463 -5.65 -12.53 12.30
N SER A 464 -5.09 -11.98 11.24
CA SER A 464 -5.79 -11.04 10.34
C SER A 464 -7.01 -11.68 9.67
N SER A 465 -6.92 -12.96 9.28
CA SER A 465 -8.00 -13.68 8.60
C SER A 465 -9.29 -13.79 9.43
N LYS A 466 -9.20 -13.83 10.76
CA LYS A 466 -10.37 -13.85 11.65
C LYS A 466 -11.29 -12.67 11.41
N LYS A 467 -10.69 -11.47 11.27
CA LYS A 467 -11.46 -10.24 11.02
C LYS A 467 -12.09 -10.22 9.63
N TYR A 468 -11.36 -10.68 8.62
CA TYR A 468 -11.92 -10.83 7.27
C TYR A 468 -13.10 -11.82 7.27
N MET A 469 -12.99 -12.94 8.01
CA MET A 469 -14.08 -13.91 8.11
C MET A 469 -15.33 -13.32 8.78
N GLU A 470 -15.19 -12.56 9.86
CA GLU A 470 -16.32 -11.84 10.49
C GLU A 470 -17.03 -10.91 9.50
N LEU A 471 -16.27 -10.25 8.61
CA LEU A 471 -16.83 -9.36 7.60
C LEU A 471 -17.52 -10.13 6.47
N TYR A 472 -16.92 -11.22 5.96
CA TYR A 472 -17.57 -12.07 4.94
C TYR A 472 -18.86 -12.71 5.46
N GLU A 473 -18.85 -13.26 6.68
CA GLU A 473 -20.04 -13.81 7.33
C GLU A 473 -21.11 -12.74 7.55
N GLY A 474 -20.68 -11.52 7.92
CA GLY A 474 -21.57 -10.36 8.05
C GLY A 474 -22.24 -9.99 6.73
N LEU A 475 -21.50 -10.01 5.61
CA LEU A 475 -22.03 -9.77 4.27
C LEU A 475 -23.06 -10.83 3.88
N VAL A 476 -22.70 -12.10 4.01
CA VAL A 476 -23.56 -13.23 3.60
C VAL A 476 -24.81 -13.32 4.46
N SER A 477 -24.72 -13.00 5.75
CA SER A 477 -25.88 -12.99 6.66
C SER A 477 -26.79 -11.76 6.53
N GLY A 478 -26.42 -10.77 5.70
CA GLY A 478 -27.18 -9.53 5.54
C GLY A 478 -27.03 -8.52 6.69
N ARG A 479 -26.01 -8.69 7.57
CA ARG A 479 -25.74 -7.75 8.68
C ARG A 479 -25.53 -6.30 8.19
N PHE A 480 -25.01 -6.14 7.00
CA PHE A 480 -24.72 -4.85 6.38
C PHE A 480 -25.77 -4.41 5.38
N ASP A 481 -26.87 -5.17 5.23
CA ASP A 481 -27.98 -4.75 4.39
C ASP A 481 -28.72 -3.62 5.11
N HIS A 482 -28.75 -2.45 4.52
CA HIS A 482 -29.56 -1.35 5.06
C HIS A 482 -31.03 -1.72 4.91
N ASP A 483 -31.74 -1.85 6.03
CA ASP A 483 -33.19 -1.94 6.00
C ASP A 483 -33.76 -0.68 5.32
N SER A 484 -34.18 -0.84 4.08
CA SER A 484 -34.91 0.19 3.33
C SER A 484 -36.23 0.62 4.02
N ALA A 485 -36.61 -0.05 5.09
CA ALA A 485 -37.82 0.25 5.89
C ALA A 485 -37.60 1.31 6.99
N SER A 486 -36.36 1.45 7.54
CA SER A 486 -36.12 2.41 8.64
C SER A 486 -35.89 3.85 8.18
N ASN A 487 -35.61 4.08 6.89
CA ASN A 487 -35.45 5.42 6.33
C ASN A 487 -36.75 6.03 5.78
N GLN A 488 -37.82 5.23 5.60
CA GLN A 488 -39.13 5.78 5.22
C GLN A 488 -39.98 6.24 6.41
N GLU A 489 -39.72 5.75 7.62
CA GLU A 489 -40.45 6.20 8.82
C GLU A 489 -39.82 7.45 9.47
N LYS A 490 -38.55 7.78 9.19
CA LYS A 490 -37.91 9.03 9.68
C LYS A 490 -38.12 10.24 8.76
N ALA A 491 -38.58 10.04 7.55
CA ALA A 491 -38.91 11.12 6.62
C ALA A 491 -40.35 11.65 6.76
N SER A 492 -41.18 11.06 7.64
CA SER A 492 -42.60 11.45 7.81
C SER A 492 -42.94 12.07 9.16
N SER A 493 -41.96 12.43 9.99
CA SER A 493 -42.25 12.99 11.34
C SER A 493 -41.51 14.31 11.68
N ASP A 494 -40.85 14.97 10.73
CA ASP A 494 -40.28 16.31 10.93
C ASP A 494 -40.80 17.32 9.90
N ASP A 495 -42.12 17.50 9.85
CA ASP A 495 -42.74 18.76 9.48
C ASP A 495 -42.84 19.59 10.78
N ASP A 496 -42.12 20.69 10.82
CA ASP A 496 -42.10 21.86 11.71
C ASP A 496 -40.75 22.09 12.37
N ALA A 497 -39.85 22.73 11.66
CA ALA A 497 -39.00 23.81 12.22
C ALA A 497 -38.24 24.52 11.10
N GLU A 498 -38.76 25.66 10.69
CA GLU A 498 -37.96 26.67 9.99
C GLU A 498 -36.79 27.10 10.89
N ALA A 499 -35.57 26.73 10.52
CA ALA A 499 -34.36 27.33 11.01
C ALA A 499 -33.50 27.77 9.83
N ASN A 500 -33.45 29.07 9.57
CA ASN A 500 -32.53 29.70 8.65
C ASN A 500 -31.09 29.18 8.85
N PRO A 501 -30.39 28.80 7.77
CA PRO A 501 -28.97 28.52 7.89
C PRO A 501 -28.24 29.84 8.18
N VAL A 502 -27.63 29.91 9.36
CA VAL A 502 -26.67 30.96 9.69
C VAL A 502 -25.44 30.73 8.82
N VAL A 503 -25.37 31.52 7.75
CA VAL A 503 -24.17 31.66 6.95
C VAL A 503 -23.17 32.44 7.79
N VAL A 504 -22.19 31.77 8.36
CA VAL A 504 -21.03 32.45 8.96
C VAL A 504 -20.08 32.76 7.82
N PRO A 505 -19.87 34.02 7.46
CA PRO A 505 -18.88 34.37 6.45
C PRO A 505 -17.50 34.26 7.08
N TYR A 506 -16.71 33.28 6.61
CA TYR A 506 -15.26 33.31 6.80
C TYR A 506 -14.70 34.38 5.85
N PRO A 507 -13.95 35.36 6.35
CA PRO A 507 -13.27 36.31 5.48
C PRO A 507 -12.05 35.64 4.87
N TYR A 508 -12.21 35.12 3.64
CA TYR A 508 -11.08 34.90 2.78
C TYR A 508 -10.70 36.24 2.18
N GLU A 509 -9.73 36.92 2.75
CA GLU A 509 -8.97 37.94 2.05
C GLU A 509 -8.27 37.22 0.88
N LYS A 510 -8.71 37.52 -0.33
CA LYS A 510 -8.00 37.19 -1.55
C LYS A 510 -6.71 37.98 -1.57
N GLU A 511 -5.62 37.38 -1.14
CA GLU A 511 -4.31 37.83 -1.59
C GLU A 511 -4.24 37.58 -3.10
N GLU A 512 -4.28 38.62 -3.89
CA GLU A 512 -3.98 38.57 -5.32
C GLU A 512 -2.55 38.00 -5.48
N PRO A 513 -2.33 37.02 -6.35
CA PRO A 513 -0.99 36.51 -6.60
C PRO A 513 -0.14 37.66 -7.12
N VAL A 514 0.87 38.04 -6.35
CA VAL A 514 1.90 38.99 -6.76
C VAL A 514 2.54 38.43 -8.05
N LYS A 515 2.22 39.05 -9.17
CA LYS A 515 2.86 38.72 -10.45
C LYS A 515 4.35 38.90 -10.28
N PRO A 516 5.18 37.87 -10.54
CA PRO A 516 6.63 38.05 -10.45
C PRO A 516 7.03 39.14 -11.44
N LYS A 517 7.72 40.17 -10.93
CA LYS A 517 8.29 41.22 -11.77
C LYS A 517 9.21 40.55 -12.80
N ARG A 518 8.86 40.66 -14.09
CA ARG A 518 9.71 40.23 -15.19
C ARG A 518 11.04 41.01 -15.09
N VAL A 519 12.06 40.36 -14.59
CA VAL A 519 13.43 40.86 -14.70
C VAL A 519 13.78 40.80 -16.19
N ARG A 520 13.97 41.97 -16.81
CA ARG A 520 14.47 42.06 -18.20
C ARG A 520 15.88 41.49 -18.22
N ARG A 521 16.04 40.31 -18.84
CA ARG A 521 17.33 39.73 -19.09
C ARG A 521 18.14 40.65 -20.03
N THR A 522 19.39 40.86 -19.74
CA THR A 522 20.29 41.62 -20.59
C THR A 522 20.59 40.83 -21.88
N LYS A 523 20.98 41.55 -22.94
CA LYS A 523 21.37 40.91 -24.21
C LYS A 523 22.49 39.88 -24.04
N GLU A 524 23.37 40.09 -23.07
CA GLU A 524 24.49 39.19 -22.74
C GLU A 524 24.01 37.90 -22.07
N GLN A 525 23.00 37.96 -21.19
CA GLN A 525 22.40 36.78 -20.60
C GLN A 525 21.63 35.92 -21.62
N ILE A 526 20.96 36.55 -22.57
CA ILE A 526 20.27 35.84 -23.67
C ILE A 526 21.28 35.17 -24.61
N ALA A 527 22.44 35.82 -24.87
CA ALA A 527 23.52 35.25 -25.69
C ALA A 527 24.20 34.06 -25.01
N ALA A 528 24.41 34.13 -23.69
CA ALA A 528 24.98 33.04 -22.89
C ALA A 528 24.06 31.81 -22.86
N ASP A 529 22.76 32.01 -22.65
CA ASP A 529 21.75 30.92 -22.66
C ASP A 529 21.64 30.24 -24.03
N LYS A 530 21.81 31.01 -25.12
CA LYS A 530 21.82 30.47 -26.48
C LYS A 530 23.06 29.64 -26.78
N ALA A 531 24.25 30.11 -26.35
CA ALA A 531 25.50 29.39 -26.50
C ALA A 531 25.57 28.10 -25.67
N ALA A 532 24.95 28.10 -24.45
CA ALA A 532 24.85 26.93 -23.62
C ALA A 532 23.93 25.84 -24.26
N LYS A 533 22.83 26.26 -24.87
CA LYS A 533 21.91 25.37 -25.57
C LYS A 533 22.49 24.76 -26.85
N GLU A 534 23.30 25.53 -27.60
CA GLU A 534 24.01 25.04 -28.78
C GLU A 534 25.15 24.06 -28.42
N ALA A 535 25.79 24.25 -27.26
CA ALA A 535 26.80 23.33 -26.73
C ALA A 535 26.18 22.00 -26.21
N GLU A 536 24.96 22.03 -25.73
CA GLU A 536 24.20 20.83 -25.28
C GLU A 536 23.73 19.99 -26.47
N ILE A 537 23.28 20.62 -27.54
CA ILE A 537 22.90 19.97 -28.80
C ILE A 537 24.11 19.35 -29.52
N GLY A 538 25.30 19.99 -29.44
CA GLY A 538 26.53 19.45 -30.00
C GLY A 538 27.10 18.23 -29.29
N ARG A 539 26.72 17.97 -28.01
CA ARG A 539 27.11 16.78 -27.23
C ARG A 539 26.20 15.58 -27.42
N ALA A 540 25.03 15.76 -28.02
CA ALA A 540 24.07 14.69 -28.30
C ALA A 540 24.31 14.03 -29.69
N HIS A 541 25.33 14.43 -30.44
CA HIS A 541 25.64 13.92 -31.77
C HIS A 541 27.13 13.45 -31.92
N VAL A 542 27.76 13.02 -30.82
CA VAL A 542 29.07 12.32 -30.89
C VAL A 542 28.96 10.97 -30.17
#